data_4edadf2022cebd1cc7e94fee3f2cf770
#
_entry.id   4edadf2022cebd1cc7e94fee3f2cf770
#
_cell.length_a   1.000
_cell.length_b   1.000
_cell.length_c   1.000
_cell.angle_alpha   90.00
_cell.angle_beta   90.00
_cell.angle_gamma   90.00
#
_symmetry.space_group_name_H-M   'P 1'
#
loop_
_entity.id
_entity.type
_entity.pdbx_description
1 polymer ?
#
loop_
_entity_poly.entity_id
_entity_poly.type
_entity_poly.pdbx_seq_one_letter_code
_entity_poly.pdbx_strand_id
1 'polypeptide(L)'
;MNTQANITLSDIRMMILCGYPLSIEEYGHCYYDGDGVTRSTEEAYVWYRVAQWAGNHSVDSLVDYIGPTLTTSKCLKLSSRAKHIYTRALRH
;
A
#
# COMPACT_ATOMS: atom_id res chain seq x y z
N MET A 1 7.44 -23.47 3.58
CA MET A 1 8.06 -22.67 3.47
C MET A 1 7.57 -21.43 3.55
N ASN A 2 7.95 -20.64 3.96
CA ASN A 2 7.55 -19.51 4.04
C ASN A 2 7.70 -18.71 3.05
N THR A 3 6.83 -18.38 2.55
CA THR A 3 6.94 -17.65 1.50
C THR A 3 6.63 -16.28 1.76
N GLN A 4 6.73 -15.84 2.94
CA GLN A 4 6.48 -14.59 3.23
C GLN A 4 7.31 -13.73 2.51
N ALA A 5 6.92 -13.11 1.62
CA ALA A 5 7.72 -12.30 0.82
C ALA A 5 7.99 -11.02 1.51
N ASN A 6 9.21 -10.67 1.60
CA ASN A 6 9.56 -9.36 2.03
C ASN A 6 9.57 -8.54 0.79
N ILE A 7 8.51 -7.82 0.57
CA ILE A 7 8.40 -7.01 -0.63
C ILE A 7 9.28 -5.78 -0.47
N THR A 8 10.18 -5.61 -1.39
CA THR A 8 11.08 -4.47 -1.38
C THR A 8 10.55 -3.38 -2.30
N LEU A 9 11.09 -2.18 -2.17
CA LEU A 9 10.75 -1.09 -3.07
C LEU A 9 11.09 -1.45 -4.50
N SER A 10 12.17 -2.22 -4.68
CA SER A 10 12.59 -2.68 -5.99
C SER A 10 11.53 -3.58 -6.61
N ASP A 11 10.94 -4.48 -5.80
CA ASP A 11 9.90 -5.37 -6.28
C ASP A 11 8.67 -4.59 -6.72
N ILE A 12 8.29 -3.58 -5.95
CA ILE A 12 7.12 -2.75 -6.27
C ILE A 12 7.36 -2.00 -7.57
N ARG A 13 8.53 -1.42 -7.70
CA ARG A 13 8.88 -0.69 -8.91
C ARG A 13 8.80 -1.61 -10.12
N MET A 14 9.33 -2.82 -9.97
CA MET A 14 9.31 -3.79 -11.05
C MET A 14 7.89 -4.13 -11.47
N MET A 15 7.01 -4.35 -10.50
CA MET A 15 5.62 -4.67 -10.80
C MET A 15 4.94 -3.54 -11.56
N ILE A 16 5.22 -2.31 -11.19
CA ILE A 16 4.61 -1.17 -11.85
C ILE A 16 5.15 -1.00 -13.25
N LEU A 17 6.47 -1.15 -13.40
CA LEU A 17 7.08 -1.06 -14.74
C LEU A 17 6.57 -2.15 -15.66
N CYS A 18 6.17 -3.29 -15.09
CA CYS A 18 5.59 -4.37 -15.87
C CYS A 18 4.11 -4.18 -16.14
N GLY A 19 3.52 -3.09 -15.66
CA GLY A 19 2.12 -2.81 -15.95
C GLY A 19 1.15 -3.48 -15.00
N TYR A 20 1.55 -3.70 -13.75
CA TYR A 20 0.69 -4.33 -12.77
C TYR A 20 0.34 -3.39 -11.63
N PRO A 21 -0.32 -2.27 -11.90
CA PRO A 21 -0.68 -1.34 -10.82
C PRO A 21 -1.62 -1.97 -9.80
N LEU A 22 -2.39 -2.98 -10.20
CA LEU A 22 -3.29 -3.66 -9.27
C LEU A 22 -2.54 -4.46 -8.23
N SER A 23 -1.26 -4.77 -8.48
CA SER A 23 -0.46 -5.52 -7.51
C SER A 23 -0.29 -4.76 -6.20
N ILE A 24 -0.27 -3.43 -6.24
CA ILE A 24 -0.16 -2.62 -5.04
C ILE A 24 -1.43 -2.74 -4.22
N GLU A 25 -2.57 -2.71 -4.89
CA GLU A 25 -3.86 -2.88 -4.22
C GLU A 25 -3.90 -4.26 -3.56
N GLU A 26 -3.42 -5.28 -4.24
CA GLU A 26 -3.43 -6.64 -3.69
C GLU A 26 -2.57 -6.75 -2.44
N TYR A 27 -1.46 -6.01 -2.39
CA TYR A 27 -0.68 -5.97 -1.17
C TYR A 27 -1.48 -5.39 -0.03
N GLY A 28 -2.21 -4.31 -0.31
CA GLY A 28 -3.09 -3.74 0.68
C GLY A 28 -4.10 -4.76 1.18
N HIS A 29 -4.69 -5.52 0.25
CA HIS A 29 -5.65 -6.56 0.61
C HIS A 29 -5.02 -7.65 1.48
N CYS A 30 -3.80 -8.05 1.18
CA CYS A 30 -3.11 -9.06 1.99
C CYS A 30 -2.97 -8.59 3.43
N TYR A 31 -2.57 -7.34 3.64
CA TYR A 31 -2.45 -6.81 4.99
C TYR A 31 -3.80 -6.60 5.64
N TYR A 32 -4.79 -6.20 4.86
CA TYR A 32 -6.11 -5.96 5.39
C TYR A 32 -6.74 -7.27 5.90
N ASP A 33 -6.52 -8.35 5.16
CA ASP A 33 -7.10 -9.65 5.47
C ASP A 33 -6.18 -10.55 6.29
N GLY A 34 -4.90 -10.24 6.37
CA GLY A 34 -3.94 -11.10 7.02
C GLY A 34 -3.59 -12.31 6.16
N ASP A 35 -3.59 -12.13 4.84
CA ASP A 35 -3.34 -13.23 3.92
C ASP A 35 -1.86 -13.32 3.62
N GLY A 36 -1.19 -14.27 4.22
CA GLY A 36 0.24 -14.48 4.03
C GLY A 36 1.11 -13.53 4.85
N VAL A 37 0.52 -12.58 5.56
CA VAL A 37 1.24 -11.63 6.40
C VAL A 37 0.40 -11.39 7.64
N THR A 38 1.00 -10.80 8.66
CA THR A 38 0.26 -10.43 9.85
C THR A 38 -0.72 -9.31 9.49
N ARG A 39 -1.97 -9.49 9.84
CA ARG A 39 -3.00 -8.51 9.53
C ARG A 39 -2.66 -7.15 10.12
N SER A 40 -2.80 -6.10 9.34
CA SER A 40 -2.55 -4.74 9.79
C SER A 40 -3.31 -3.78 8.90
N THR A 41 -4.36 -3.15 9.46
CA THR A 41 -5.10 -2.15 8.71
C THR A 41 -4.25 -0.91 8.45
N GLU A 42 -3.30 -0.63 9.34
CA GLU A 42 -2.39 0.51 9.12
C GLU A 42 -1.50 0.26 7.91
N GLU A 43 -0.93 -0.94 7.83
CA GLU A 43 -0.09 -1.28 6.69
C GLU A 43 -0.92 -1.30 5.41
N ALA A 44 -2.13 -1.83 5.47
CA ALA A 44 -3.04 -1.83 4.33
C ALA A 44 -3.31 -0.40 3.86
N TYR A 45 -3.50 0.51 4.80
CA TYR A 45 -3.74 1.91 4.47
C TYR A 45 -2.56 2.51 3.69
N VAL A 46 -1.33 2.17 4.10
CA VAL A 46 -0.14 2.65 3.40
C VAL A 46 -0.18 2.21 1.93
N TRP A 47 -0.42 0.92 1.70
CA TRP A 47 -0.43 0.40 0.33
C TRP A 47 -1.59 0.91 -0.49
N TYR A 48 -2.75 1.11 0.12
CA TYR A 48 -3.89 1.70 -0.59
C TYR A 48 -3.58 3.15 -0.99
N ARG A 49 -2.89 3.89 -0.12
CA ARG A 49 -2.50 5.26 -0.48
C ARG A 49 -1.48 5.28 -1.61
N VAL A 50 -0.53 4.35 -1.59
CA VAL A 50 0.43 4.23 -2.70
C VAL A 50 -0.33 3.94 -3.99
N ALA A 51 -1.31 3.04 -3.95
CA ALA A 51 -2.11 2.72 -5.12
C ALA A 51 -2.85 3.94 -5.64
N GLN A 52 -3.40 4.75 -4.75
CA GLN A 52 -4.09 5.98 -5.17
C GLN A 52 -3.15 6.90 -5.92
N TRP A 53 -1.96 7.11 -5.39
CA TRP A 53 -1.01 7.99 -6.05
C TRP A 53 -0.51 7.43 -7.37
N ALA A 54 -0.56 6.13 -7.54
CA ALA A 54 -0.21 5.50 -8.80
C ALA A 54 -1.38 5.53 -9.80
N GLY A 55 -2.50 6.13 -9.41
CA GLY A 55 -3.64 6.30 -10.32
C GLY A 55 -4.73 5.27 -10.16
N ASN A 56 -4.63 4.38 -9.18
CA ASN A 56 -5.65 3.37 -8.98
C ASN A 56 -6.66 3.88 -7.96
N HIS A 57 -7.82 4.30 -8.44
CA HIS A 57 -8.86 4.86 -7.57
C HIS A 57 -9.87 3.82 -7.09
N SER A 58 -9.70 2.57 -7.46
CA SER A 58 -10.61 1.53 -6.97
C SER A 58 -10.47 1.33 -5.46
N VAL A 59 -9.39 1.83 -4.86
CA VAL A 59 -9.16 1.72 -3.43
C VAL A 59 -9.67 2.91 -2.63
N ASP A 60 -10.24 3.90 -3.29
CA ASP A 60 -10.66 5.13 -2.61
C ASP A 60 -11.61 4.87 -1.46
N SER A 61 -12.56 3.98 -1.63
CA SER A 61 -13.53 3.68 -0.58
C SER A 61 -12.85 3.04 0.63
N LEU A 62 -11.80 2.25 0.40
CA LEU A 62 -11.06 1.62 1.48
C LEU A 62 -10.25 2.65 2.26
N VAL A 63 -9.62 3.58 1.56
CA VAL A 63 -8.90 4.66 2.20
C VAL A 63 -9.87 5.50 3.04
N ASP A 64 -11.05 5.78 2.50
CA ASP A 64 -12.06 6.58 3.20
C ASP A 64 -12.63 5.82 4.40
N TYR A 65 -12.62 4.50 4.35
CA TYR A 65 -13.12 3.68 5.45
C TYR A 65 -12.09 3.59 6.57
N ILE A 66 -10.83 3.38 6.22
CA ILE A 66 -9.78 3.20 7.22
C ILE A 66 -9.32 4.52 7.83
N GLY A 67 -9.18 5.55 6.99
CA GLY A 67 -8.65 6.84 7.43
C GLY A 67 -9.27 7.37 8.71
N PRO A 68 -10.62 7.47 8.79
CA PRO A 68 -11.26 8.01 9.97
C PRO A 68 -11.05 7.20 11.24
N THR A 69 -10.60 5.94 11.12
CA THR A 69 -10.34 5.11 12.31
C THR A 69 -8.97 5.41 12.91
N LEU A 70 -8.15 6.20 12.20
CA LEU A 70 -6.81 6.52 12.64
C LEU A 70 -6.79 7.88 13.31
N THR A 71 -5.86 8.08 14.25
CA THR A 71 -5.67 9.43 14.78
C THR A 71 -5.09 10.29 13.67
N THR A 72 -5.25 11.59 13.78
CA THR A 72 -4.69 12.51 12.80
C THR A 72 -3.18 12.32 12.67
N SER A 73 -2.49 12.19 13.80
CA SER A 73 -1.06 11.97 13.80
C SER A 73 -0.66 10.69 13.05
N LYS A 74 -1.40 9.61 13.32
CA LYS A 74 -1.12 8.34 12.68
C LYS A 74 -1.39 8.43 11.17
N CYS A 75 -2.50 9.05 10.81
CA CYS A 75 -2.87 9.20 9.41
C CYS A 75 -1.79 9.97 8.64
N LEU A 76 -1.27 11.05 9.24
CA LEU A 76 -0.21 11.82 8.61
C LEU A 76 1.07 11.01 8.45
N LYS A 77 1.43 10.24 9.47
CA LYS A 77 2.62 9.40 9.40
C LYS A 77 2.51 8.35 8.31
N LEU A 78 1.37 7.68 8.25
CA LEU A 78 1.16 6.62 7.26
C LEU A 78 1.10 7.19 5.85
N SER A 79 0.46 8.32 5.69
CA SER A 79 0.38 8.98 4.38
C SER A 79 1.76 9.45 3.92
N SER A 80 2.56 9.94 4.84
CA SER A 80 3.92 10.36 4.52
C SER A 80 4.77 9.17 4.10
N ARG A 81 4.61 8.05 4.79
CA ARG A 81 5.33 6.83 4.44
C ARG A 81 4.91 6.34 3.05
N ALA A 82 3.62 6.39 2.77
CA ALA A 82 3.11 5.99 1.45
C ALA A 82 3.69 6.89 0.36
N LYS A 83 3.74 8.19 0.62
CA LYS A 83 4.29 9.13 -0.36
C LYS A 83 5.77 8.84 -0.60
N HIS A 84 6.49 8.51 0.45
CA HIS A 84 7.91 8.18 0.33
C HIS A 84 8.10 6.93 -0.54
N ILE A 85 7.28 5.90 -0.32
CA ILE A 85 7.33 4.70 -1.11
C ILE A 85 7.04 5.02 -2.58
N TYR A 86 5.98 5.76 -2.81
CA TYR A 86 5.59 6.13 -4.16
C TYR A 86 6.72 6.90 -4.86
N THR A 87 7.26 7.89 -4.19
CA THR A 87 8.30 8.72 -4.78
C THR A 87 9.55 7.91 -5.11
N ARG A 88 9.95 7.03 -4.21
CA ARG A 88 11.17 6.27 -4.41
C ARG A 88 11.01 5.13 -5.40
N ALA A 89 9.85 4.52 -5.44
CA ALA A 89 9.65 3.34 -6.28
C ALA A 89 9.11 3.67 -7.67
N LEU A 90 8.31 4.72 -7.77
CA LEU A 90 7.57 4.95 -8.99
C LEU A 90 7.93 6.22 -9.71
N ARG A 91 8.43 7.17 -8.97
CA ARG A 91 8.72 8.44 -9.59
C ARG A 91 10.21 8.57 -9.79
N HIS A 92 10.60 8.97 -10.93
CA HIS A 92 12.01 9.16 -11.25
C HIS A 92 12.36 10.61 -11.39
#